data_ec4ed7b68f3f87180a3f82b592e195ce
#
_entry.id   ec4ed7b68f3f87180a3f82b592e195ce
#
_cell.length_a   1.000
_cell.length_b   1.000
_cell.length_c   1.000
_cell.angle_alpha   90.00
_cell.angle_beta   90.00
_cell.angle_gamma   90.00
#
_symmetry.space_group_name_H-M   'P 1'
#
loop_
_entity.id
_entity.type
_entity.pdbx_description
1 polymer ?
#
loop_
_entity_poly.entity_id
_entity_poly.type
_entity_poly.pdbx_seq_one_letter_code
_entity_poly.pdbx_strand_id
1 'polypeptide(L)'
;MGATHPMMRTAFLLSLLFLLLPLSGCFGSSEDENSPQAPPYYPDINDRQFLDWEWNGSYSMVLEQGPYTPLEVQEATFEVDTSDIWETGPPTSNVHLSYWLPSNTEDGEKVPVIAVISPYFSYGQPGSESGATNVVGAGRGEFIYDNYIPHGYAFAQVSVFGTEESSGCFDYRGAGEGLGIHSAVEWLGQQNWSNGNVGLYGKSYEGATQWEAAALASEHLKTIVPISGTTALHPLLYKNGSAEARSQVMHMNYFGSTVDYNGDDLDNICPDIVEGIFAGPVTYGLGELDPYMENYYEERSHIDKAFQNWNGSIYWIQGMQDWNVDPHQVFGGPSGTNWYLDYSAAGYDVRGMLGQWEHNYPDQWSKHNAQDSGYGGEAIHNMTRWDWGQDLFEWFEYYLKGVGPKPENHAQIQRNDGEWRIEELWPPQDATWESIDLSNCDQQGNSVGGTSVIGGGQQTVTFTCEGFTQDMHIAGLPTLHLDVSASMDGGQIFAELQDAETGLRLGHATMDIRYYAGGYDPQTVFPGQSLVMLMEFQGIDAILPAGHGIKLVLTETGEDYLAPACGNSCPVTVDGGTFSFPQVDRNGDTVFVTPQSSEAANN
;
A
#
# COMPACT_ATOMS: atom_id res chain seq x y z
N MET A 1 -47.00 -19.62 0.08
CA MET A 1 -47.35 -19.51 1.51
C MET A 1 -46.05 -19.41 2.25
N GLY A 2 -45.78 -18.24 2.70
CA GLY A 2 -44.58 -17.68 3.19
C GLY A 2 -43.99 -18.31 4.45
N ALA A 3 -42.69 -18.37 4.43
CA ALA A 3 -41.91 -18.41 5.63
C ALA A 3 -40.76 -17.41 5.42
N THR A 4 -40.94 -16.21 5.92
CA THR A 4 -39.89 -15.20 6.03
C THR A 4 -38.90 -15.64 7.11
N HIS A 5 -37.68 -15.84 6.74
CA HIS A 5 -36.59 -16.18 7.67
C HIS A 5 -36.28 -15.00 8.63
N PRO A 6 -36.30 -15.22 9.95
CA PRO A 6 -35.99 -14.16 10.93
C PRO A 6 -34.48 -13.84 11.06
N MET A 7 -33.58 -14.54 10.37
CA MET A 7 -32.13 -14.31 10.47
C MET A 7 -31.63 -13.00 9.82
N MET A 8 -32.27 -12.55 8.74
CA MET A 8 -31.85 -11.33 8.05
C MET A 8 -32.01 -10.04 8.90
N ARG A 9 -33.01 -10.01 9.79
CA ARG A 9 -33.24 -8.82 10.64
C ARG A 9 -32.23 -8.68 11.79
N THR A 10 -31.61 -9.76 12.21
CA THR A 10 -30.66 -9.74 13.33
C THR A 10 -29.24 -9.38 12.86
N ALA A 11 -28.85 -9.77 11.67
CA ALA A 11 -27.60 -9.38 11.06
C ALA A 11 -27.53 -7.87 10.74
N PHE A 12 -28.64 -7.32 10.24
CA PHE A 12 -28.74 -5.89 9.93
C PHE A 12 -28.68 -5.00 11.19
N LEU A 13 -29.15 -5.48 12.33
CA LEU A 13 -29.08 -4.74 13.60
C LEU A 13 -27.71 -4.84 14.27
N LEU A 14 -26.91 -5.87 14.01
CA LEU A 14 -25.54 -5.95 14.49
C LEU A 14 -24.58 -5.08 13.65
N SER A 15 -24.79 -5.00 12.35
CA SER A 15 -24.00 -4.13 11.47
C SER A 15 -24.22 -2.64 11.78
N LEU A 16 -25.43 -2.24 12.17
CA LEU A 16 -25.71 -0.85 12.57
C LEU A 16 -25.04 -0.46 13.90
N LEU A 17 -24.72 -1.41 14.78
CA LEU A 17 -24.04 -1.10 16.05
C LEU A 17 -22.53 -0.88 15.88
N PHE A 18 -21.92 -1.47 14.83
CA PHE A 18 -20.50 -1.23 14.51
C PHE A 18 -20.28 0.05 13.68
N LEU A 19 -21.32 0.56 13.03
CA LEU A 19 -21.28 1.84 12.28
C LEU A 19 -21.21 3.09 13.17
N LEU A 20 -21.24 2.93 14.51
CA LEU A 20 -21.14 4.04 15.46
C LEU A 20 -19.73 4.19 16.08
N LEU A 21 -18.76 3.40 15.65
CA LEU A 21 -17.36 3.71 15.95
C LEU A 21 -16.92 4.87 15.02
N PRO A 22 -16.26 5.90 15.53
CA PRO A 22 -15.89 7.03 14.72
C PRO A 22 -14.94 6.58 13.61
N LEU A 23 -15.40 6.65 12.37
CA LEU A 23 -14.58 6.64 11.16
C LEU A 23 -13.73 7.92 11.14
N SER A 24 -12.77 8.02 12.06
CA SER A 24 -11.87 9.15 12.17
C SER A 24 -10.61 8.95 11.33
N GLY A 25 -10.74 8.56 10.10
CA GLY A 25 -9.56 8.28 9.29
C GLY A 25 -9.57 8.76 7.86
N CYS A 26 -10.69 9.27 7.34
CA CYS A 26 -10.76 9.70 5.93
C CYS A 26 -11.34 11.09 5.70
N PHE A 27 -11.51 11.92 6.74
CA PHE A 27 -12.07 13.25 6.54
C PHE A 27 -11.08 14.32 6.94
N GLY A 28 -10.73 15.13 5.96
CA GLY A 28 -9.80 16.22 6.06
C GLY A 28 -9.93 17.02 7.36
N SER A 29 -8.82 17.11 8.07
CA SER A 29 -8.63 18.09 9.11
C SER A 29 -8.67 19.48 8.48
N SER A 30 -9.33 20.39 9.14
CA SER A 30 -9.29 21.82 8.83
C SER A 30 -7.85 22.27 8.64
N GLU A 31 -7.60 22.94 7.53
CA GLU A 31 -6.34 23.59 7.20
C GLU A 31 -5.77 24.32 8.40
N ASP A 32 -4.60 23.93 8.83
CA ASP A 32 -3.83 24.67 9.82
C ASP A 32 -3.11 25.78 9.05
N GLU A 33 -3.61 27.02 9.15
CA GLU A 33 -3.06 28.21 8.49
C GLU A 33 -1.60 28.54 8.91
N ASN A 34 -0.98 27.67 9.73
CA ASN A 34 0.37 27.81 10.24
C ASN A 34 1.32 26.69 9.83
N SER A 35 0.99 25.91 8.80
CA SER A 35 1.96 24.93 8.30
C SER A 35 3.24 25.63 7.85
N PRO A 36 4.41 25.17 8.30
CA PRO A 36 5.66 25.80 7.87
C PRO A 36 5.80 25.68 6.36
N GLN A 37 6.08 26.80 5.71
CA GLN A 37 6.38 26.80 4.28
C GLN A 37 7.59 25.91 4.04
N ALA A 38 7.49 25.00 3.07
CA ALA A 38 8.61 24.15 2.71
C ALA A 38 9.81 25.02 2.29
N PRO A 39 11.01 24.72 2.79
CA PRO A 39 12.18 25.47 2.41
C PRO A 39 12.50 25.27 0.92
N PRO A 40 13.02 26.27 0.23
CA PRO A 40 13.45 26.12 -1.15
C PRO A 40 14.54 25.04 -1.24
N TYR A 41 14.40 24.17 -2.20
CA TYR A 41 15.31 23.07 -2.46
C TYR A 41 16.29 23.42 -3.59
N TYR A 42 17.54 23.19 -3.35
CA TYR A 42 18.59 23.37 -4.36
C TYR A 42 19.32 22.05 -4.60
N PRO A 43 18.96 21.32 -5.64
CA PRO A 43 19.69 20.12 -5.98
C PRO A 43 21.06 20.49 -6.54
N ASP A 44 22.13 20.03 -5.90
CA ASP A 44 23.47 20.01 -6.46
C ASP A 44 23.83 18.55 -6.71
N ILE A 45 23.19 17.97 -7.71
CA ILE A 45 23.41 16.58 -8.02
C ILE A 45 23.96 16.47 -9.44
N ASN A 46 25.27 16.28 -9.56
CA ASN A 46 25.96 15.71 -10.71
C ASN A 46 25.58 16.28 -12.08
N ASP A 47 25.54 17.58 -12.24
CA ASP A 47 25.29 18.25 -13.53
C ASP A 47 23.93 17.93 -14.19
N ARG A 48 22.96 17.37 -13.46
CA ARG A 48 21.59 17.22 -13.95
C ARG A 48 20.96 18.60 -14.17
N GLN A 49 20.37 18.80 -15.33
CA GLN A 49 19.49 19.95 -15.54
C GLN A 49 18.14 19.66 -14.86
N PHE A 50 17.90 20.30 -13.74
CA PHE A 50 16.61 20.25 -13.09
C PHE A 50 15.67 21.26 -13.74
N LEU A 51 14.41 20.85 -13.87
CA LEU A 51 13.31 21.76 -14.14
C LEU A 51 13.08 22.62 -12.89
N ASP A 52 12.59 23.85 -13.08
CA ASP A 52 12.30 24.73 -11.96
C ASP A 52 10.98 24.28 -11.30
N TRP A 53 11.11 23.56 -10.19
CA TRP A 53 9.98 23.14 -9.36
C TRP A 53 9.73 24.18 -8.28
N GLU A 54 8.48 24.61 -8.16
CA GLU A 54 8.05 25.59 -7.17
C GLU A 54 7.07 24.98 -6.18
N TRP A 55 7.07 25.52 -4.97
CA TRP A 55 6.04 25.23 -3.97
C TRP A 55 4.85 26.14 -4.20
N ASN A 56 3.68 25.58 -4.49
CA ASN A 56 2.47 26.35 -4.81
C ASN A 56 1.73 26.93 -3.59
N GLY A 57 2.29 26.78 -2.39
CA GLY A 57 1.64 27.19 -1.14
C GLY A 57 0.58 26.21 -0.64
N SER A 58 0.38 25.11 -1.36
CA SER A 58 -0.47 23.99 -0.98
C SER A 58 0.38 22.75 -0.63
N TYR A 59 -0.16 21.57 -0.80
CA TYR A 59 0.51 20.32 -0.51
C TYR A 59 1.22 19.67 -1.70
N SER A 60 1.21 20.31 -2.86
CA SER A 60 1.75 19.76 -4.09
C SER A 60 2.93 20.55 -4.61
N MET A 61 3.89 19.87 -5.23
CA MET A 61 4.94 20.48 -6.02
C MET A 61 4.36 20.92 -7.36
N VAL A 62 4.82 22.05 -7.87
CA VAL A 62 4.44 22.58 -9.18
C VAL A 62 5.67 22.80 -10.01
N LEU A 63 5.70 22.19 -11.20
CA LEU A 63 6.72 22.42 -12.19
C LEU A 63 6.50 23.77 -12.86
N GLU A 64 7.59 24.43 -13.30
CA GLU A 64 7.48 25.62 -14.16
C GLU A 64 6.52 25.35 -15.33
N GLN A 65 5.69 26.31 -15.61
CA GLN A 65 4.60 26.17 -16.54
C GLN A 65 5.09 25.79 -17.95
N GLY A 66 4.70 24.61 -18.42
CA GLY A 66 4.99 24.14 -19.76
C GLY A 66 4.31 24.96 -20.85
N PRO A 67 4.62 24.70 -22.12
CA PRO A 67 4.13 25.50 -23.25
C PRO A 67 2.64 25.30 -23.57
N TYR A 68 1.99 24.28 -23.01
CA TYR A 68 0.62 23.93 -23.34
C TYR A 68 -0.35 24.24 -22.20
N THR A 69 -1.60 24.48 -22.55
CA THR A 69 -2.69 24.68 -21.59
C THR A 69 -3.63 23.49 -21.60
N PRO A 70 -4.19 23.11 -20.44
CA PRO A 70 -5.26 22.12 -20.41
C PRO A 70 -6.48 22.61 -21.20
N LEU A 71 -7.04 21.73 -22.03
CA LEU A 71 -8.33 21.95 -22.67
C LEU A 71 -9.47 21.60 -21.71
N GLU A 72 -10.68 21.98 -22.08
CA GLU A 72 -11.90 21.62 -21.34
C GLU A 72 -11.98 20.10 -21.17
N VAL A 73 -12.46 19.67 -20.01
CA VAL A 73 -12.67 18.26 -19.70
C VAL A 73 -13.56 17.59 -20.75
N GLN A 74 -13.20 16.40 -21.12
CA GLN A 74 -14.01 15.54 -21.95
C GLN A 74 -14.39 14.28 -21.17
N GLU A 75 -15.57 13.78 -21.44
CA GLU A 75 -16.08 12.55 -20.86
C GLU A 75 -16.31 11.51 -21.95
N ALA A 76 -16.09 10.26 -21.59
CA ALA A 76 -16.38 9.15 -22.48
C ALA A 76 -16.96 7.98 -21.68
N THR A 77 -17.90 7.30 -22.32
CA THR A 77 -18.44 6.04 -21.82
C THR A 77 -18.41 5.03 -22.97
N PHE A 78 -17.91 3.85 -22.71
CA PHE A 78 -17.86 2.79 -23.73
C PHE A 78 -18.24 1.45 -23.11
N GLU A 79 -18.83 0.60 -23.94
CA GLU A 79 -19.35 -0.73 -23.56
C GLU A 79 -18.24 -1.79 -23.60
N VAL A 80 -18.24 -2.67 -22.61
CA VAL A 80 -17.37 -3.84 -22.48
C VAL A 80 -18.24 -5.08 -22.37
N ASP A 81 -17.92 -6.13 -23.10
CA ASP A 81 -18.56 -7.43 -23.00
C ASP A 81 -18.13 -8.12 -21.70
N THR A 82 -19.09 -8.32 -20.81
CA THR A 82 -18.91 -8.96 -19.49
C THR A 82 -19.68 -10.26 -19.36
N SER A 83 -20.19 -10.81 -20.48
CA SER A 83 -21.06 -11.98 -20.48
C SER A 83 -20.46 -13.25 -19.89
N ASP A 84 -19.14 -13.38 -19.93
CA ASP A 84 -18.40 -14.54 -19.42
C ASP A 84 -17.67 -14.26 -18.08
N ILE A 85 -17.91 -13.09 -17.48
CA ILE A 85 -17.18 -12.68 -16.27
C ILE A 85 -17.91 -13.11 -14.99
N TRP A 86 -19.20 -12.77 -14.90
CA TRP A 86 -19.99 -13.07 -13.70
C TRP A 86 -21.11 -14.05 -14.01
N GLU A 87 -21.30 -15.02 -13.13
CA GLU A 87 -22.37 -16.02 -13.32
C GLU A 87 -23.77 -15.38 -13.38
N THR A 88 -23.97 -14.30 -12.63
CA THR A 88 -25.26 -13.59 -12.54
C THR A 88 -25.18 -12.10 -12.84
N GLY A 89 -24.04 -11.63 -13.33
CA GLY A 89 -23.83 -10.22 -13.66
C GLY A 89 -24.46 -9.80 -14.99
N PRO A 90 -24.39 -8.50 -15.32
CA PRO A 90 -24.86 -8.00 -16.61
C PRO A 90 -23.97 -8.54 -17.76
N PRO A 91 -24.55 -8.85 -18.93
CA PRO A 91 -23.76 -9.34 -20.07
C PRO A 91 -22.88 -8.28 -20.71
N THR A 92 -23.15 -7.01 -20.46
CA THR A 92 -22.32 -5.86 -20.88
C THR A 92 -22.28 -4.84 -19.77
N SER A 93 -21.15 -4.19 -19.64
CA SER A 93 -20.93 -3.12 -18.68
C SER A 93 -20.27 -1.92 -19.34
N ASN A 94 -20.44 -0.75 -18.79
CA ASN A 94 -19.85 0.46 -19.32
C ASN A 94 -18.72 0.95 -18.40
N VAL A 95 -17.62 1.34 -19.00
CA VAL A 95 -16.56 2.10 -18.34
C VAL A 95 -16.78 3.57 -18.63
N HIS A 96 -16.78 4.39 -17.59
CA HIS A 96 -16.81 5.85 -17.66
C HIS A 96 -15.47 6.44 -17.28
N LEU A 97 -15.05 7.49 -17.99
CA LEU A 97 -13.84 8.24 -17.70
C LEU A 97 -13.97 9.72 -18.06
N SER A 98 -13.25 10.54 -17.34
CA SER A 98 -12.98 11.94 -17.67
C SER A 98 -11.54 12.10 -18.09
N TYR A 99 -11.28 12.95 -19.09
CA TYR A 99 -9.91 13.18 -19.54
C TYR A 99 -9.69 14.62 -19.99
N TRP A 100 -8.46 15.06 -19.88
CA TRP A 100 -7.99 16.40 -20.25
C TRP A 100 -6.85 16.27 -21.24
N LEU A 101 -6.92 17.04 -22.28
CA LEU A 101 -5.91 17.09 -23.34
C LEU A 101 -5.10 18.37 -23.24
N PRO A 102 -3.82 18.36 -23.58
CA PRO A 102 -3.04 19.57 -23.78
C PRO A 102 -3.40 20.25 -25.10
N SER A 103 -3.25 21.58 -25.17
CA SER A 103 -3.68 22.38 -26.32
C SER A 103 -3.00 22.03 -27.66
N ASN A 104 -1.82 21.40 -27.66
CA ASN A 104 -1.15 20.96 -28.89
C ASN A 104 -1.92 19.85 -29.64
N THR A 105 -2.84 19.16 -28.98
CA THR A 105 -3.71 18.18 -29.66
C THR A 105 -4.68 18.81 -30.66
N GLU A 106 -5.02 20.10 -30.50
CA GLU A 106 -5.80 20.85 -31.48
C GLU A 106 -5.06 21.05 -32.81
N ASP A 107 -3.73 21.07 -32.77
CA ASP A 107 -2.86 21.12 -33.94
C ASP A 107 -2.63 19.73 -34.58
N GLY A 108 -3.23 18.69 -34.03
CA GLY A 108 -3.14 17.30 -34.47
C GLY A 108 -1.94 16.52 -33.98
N GLU A 109 -1.24 17.04 -32.95
CA GLU A 109 -0.19 16.29 -32.29
C GLU A 109 -0.79 15.16 -31.46
N LYS A 110 -0.06 14.03 -31.42
CA LYS A 110 -0.42 12.88 -30.61
C LYS A 110 0.41 12.86 -29.33
N VAL A 111 -0.28 12.67 -28.21
CA VAL A 111 0.32 12.76 -26.88
C VAL A 111 0.18 11.44 -26.10
N PRO A 112 1.11 11.12 -25.20
CA PRO A 112 0.94 9.99 -24.30
C PRO A 112 -0.12 10.31 -23.23
N VAL A 113 -0.60 9.25 -22.58
CA VAL A 113 -1.61 9.33 -21.52
C VAL A 113 -1.00 8.92 -20.18
N ILE A 114 -1.28 9.68 -19.14
CA ILE A 114 -1.14 9.23 -17.75
C ILE A 114 -2.55 9.08 -17.17
N ALA A 115 -2.88 7.92 -16.63
CA ALA A 115 -4.20 7.67 -16.08
C ALA A 115 -4.13 7.25 -14.60
N VAL A 116 -5.15 7.67 -13.87
CA VAL A 116 -5.50 7.18 -12.53
C VAL A 116 -6.79 6.39 -12.64
N ILE A 117 -6.78 5.14 -12.19
CA ILE A 117 -7.96 4.26 -12.24
C ILE A 117 -8.38 3.93 -10.81
N SER A 118 -9.62 4.23 -10.46
CA SER A 118 -10.03 4.32 -9.05
C SER A 118 -11.52 4.05 -8.84
N PRO A 119 -11.90 3.50 -7.67
CA PRO A 119 -13.29 3.52 -7.21
C PRO A 119 -13.67 4.84 -6.49
N TYR A 120 -12.76 5.81 -6.37
CA TYR A 120 -12.92 6.93 -5.43
C TYR A 120 -13.36 8.26 -6.07
N PHE A 121 -13.54 8.34 -7.38
CA PHE A 121 -13.89 9.61 -8.01
C PHE A 121 -15.27 10.11 -7.64
N SER A 122 -16.12 9.21 -7.24
CA SER A 122 -17.44 9.50 -6.74
C SER A 122 -17.59 9.33 -5.23
N TYR A 123 -16.52 9.07 -4.51
CA TYR A 123 -16.58 8.81 -3.07
C TYR A 123 -17.20 10.01 -2.35
N GLY A 124 -18.54 9.89 -2.12
CA GLY A 124 -19.41 10.95 -1.66
C GLY A 124 -19.01 11.48 -0.32
N GLN A 125 -18.26 12.50 -0.37
CA GLN A 125 -18.29 13.48 0.69
C GLN A 125 -19.60 14.25 0.51
N PRO A 126 -20.48 14.33 1.54
CA PRO A 126 -21.62 15.24 1.50
C PRO A 126 -21.10 16.64 1.22
N GLY A 127 -21.40 17.18 0.04
CA GLY A 127 -20.96 18.51 -0.37
C GLY A 127 -19.71 18.56 -1.26
N SER A 128 -19.07 17.44 -1.58
CA SER A 128 -18.17 17.41 -2.74
C SER A 128 -19.03 17.52 -3.98
N GLU A 129 -18.80 18.52 -4.81
CA GLU A 129 -19.25 18.48 -6.20
C GLU A 129 -18.41 17.42 -6.90
N SER A 130 -18.67 16.18 -6.54
CA SER A 130 -18.10 15.04 -7.17
C SER A 130 -18.80 14.88 -8.50
N GLY A 131 -18.10 15.04 -9.48
CA GLY A 131 -18.40 14.62 -10.80
C GLY A 131 -17.06 14.35 -11.40
N ALA A 132 -16.97 13.40 -12.27
CA ALA A 132 -15.78 13.14 -13.05
C ALA A 132 -15.28 14.38 -13.84
N THR A 133 -16.05 15.46 -13.84
CA THR A 133 -15.73 16.76 -14.44
C THR A 133 -14.72 17.61 -13.68
N ASN A 134 -14.45 17.28 -12.42
CA ASN A 134 -13.45 17.96 -11.63
C ASN A 134 -12.25 17.05 -11.40
N VAL A 135 -11.05 17.59 -11.50
CA VAL A 135 -9.86 16.86 -11.04
C VAL A 135 -10.05 16.57 -9.56
N VAL A 136 -10.37 15.33 -9.26
CA VAL A 136 -10.85 14.98 -7.94
C VAL A 136 -9.69 14.80 -6.98
N GLY A 137 -9.71 15.60 -5.98
CA GLY A 137 -8.98 15.39 -4.75
C GLY A 137 -7.50 15.73 -4.84
N ALA A 138 -7.04 16.56 -3.92
CA ALA A 138 -5.63 16.75 -3.66
C ALA A 138 -4.93 15.38 -3.54
N GLY A 139 -3.92 15.16 -4.37
CA GLY A 139 -3.12 13.96 -4.38
C GLY A 139 -3.51 12.88 -5.40
N ARG A 140 -4.78 12.78 -5.83
CA ARG A 140 -5.21 11.69 -6.72
C ARG A 140 -5.03 11.96 -8.21
N GLY A 141 -4.73 13.14 -8.60
CA GLY A 141 -4.59 13.49 -10.01
C GLY A 141 -4.15 14.93 -10.21
N GLU A 142 -4.33 15.78 -9.20
CA GLU A 142 -3.99 17.19 -9.27
C GLU A 142 -2.52 17.40 -9.64
N PHE A 143 -1.62 16.60 -9.03
CA PHE A 143 -0.20 16.64 -9.34
C PHE A 143 0.09 16.33 -10.83
N ILE A 144 -0.57 15.32 -11.39
CA ILE A 144 -0.43 14.97 -12.82
C ILE A 144 -1.08 16.03 -13.70
N TYR A 145 -2.28 16.49 -13.35
CA TYR A 145 -2.98 17.52 -14.09
C TYR A 145 -2.15 18.80 -14.21
N ASP A 146 -1.66 19.30 -13.09
CA ASP A 146 -0.95 20.59 -13.03
C ASP A 146 0.44 20.52 -13.67
N ASN A 147 1.13 19.38 -13.55
CA ASN A 147 2.53 19.29 -13.95
C ASN A 147 2.74 18.61 -15.31
N TYR A 148 1.86 17.71 -15.75
CA TYR A 148 2.12 16.91 -16.96
C TYR A 148 1.32 17.37 -18.17
N ILE A 149 0.09 17.85 -18.01
CA ILE A 149 -0.68 18.38 -19.15
C ILE A 149 0.05 19.56 -19.81
N PRO A 150 0.60 20.54 -19.05
CA PRO A 150 1.37 21.61 -19.66
C PRO A 150 2.60 21.17 -20.43
N HIS A 151 3.07 19.97 -20.17
CA HIS A 151 4.21 19.36 -20.88
C HIS A 151 3.81 18.38 -21.99
N GLY A 152 2.55 18.37 -22.41
CA GLY A 152 2.08 17.61 -23.56
C GLY A 152 1.75 16.15 -23.23
N TYR A 153 1.14 15.90 -22.10
CA TYR A 153 0.50 14.65 -21.71
C TYR A 153 -1.01 14.81 -21.66
N ALA A 154 -1.76 13.83 -22.07
CA ALA A 154 -3.14 13.69 -21.68
C ALA A 154 -3.22 13.12 -20.26
N PHE A 155 -4.19 13.57 -19.49
CA PHE A 155 -4.50 13.00 -18.18
C PHE A 155 -5.90 12.40 -18.20
N ALA A 156 -6.08 11.22 -17.59
CA ALA A 156 -7.38 10.58 -17.50
C ALA A 156 -7.67 10.06 -16.09
N GLN A 157 -8.92 10.18 -15.67
CA GLN A 157 -9.49 9.58 -14.48
C GLN A 157 -10.54 8.57 -14.89
N VAL A 158 -10.34 7.29 -14.55
CA VAL A 158 -11.19 6.18 -14.97
C VAL A 158 -11.85 5.56 -13.76
N SER A 159 -13.16 5.45 -13.76
CA SER A 159 -13.93 4.80 -12.71
C SER A 159 -14.02 3.30 -12.97
N VAL A 160 -13.70 2.48 -11.96
CA VAL A 160 -13.87 1.02 -12.05
C VAL A 160 -15.35 0.64 -12.13
N PHE A 161 -15.68 -0.55 -12.62
CA PHE A 161 -17.05 -1.01 -12.70
C PHE A 161 -17.82 -0.86 -11.39
N GLY A 162 -19.09 -0.48 -11.49
CA GLY A 162 -19.98 -0.29 -10.34
C GLY A 162 -19.73 0.98 -9.54
N THR A 163 -18.87 1.88 -10.04
CA THR A 163 -18.59 3.16 -9.38
C THR A 163 -18.80 4.33 -10.31
N GLU A 164 -19.16 5.49 -9.79
CA GLU A 164 -19.47 6.71 -10.55
C GLU A 164 -20.51 6.40 -11.65
N GLU A 165 -20.25 6.76 -12.89
CA GLU A 165 -21.09 6.46 -14.03
C GLU A 165 -20.67 5.17 -14.76
N SER A 166 -19.69 4.43 -14.24
CA SER A 166 -19.36 3.09 -14.72
C SER A 166 -20.41 2.10 -14.25
N SER A 167 -21.07 1.44 -15.18
CA SER A 167 -22.04 0.39 -14.86
C SER A 167 -21.36 -0.96 -14.62
N GLY A 168 -22.14 -1.98 -14.44
CA GLY A 168 -21.64 -3.30 -14.09
C GLY A 168 -21.57 -3.50 -12.59
N CYS A 169 -20.90 -4.55 -12.17
CA CYS A 169 -20.80 -4.86 -10.77
C CYS A 169 -19.40 -4.60 -10.24
N PHE A 170 -19.31 -4.01 -9.06
CA PHE A 170 -18.05 -3.83 -8.37
C PHE A 170 -17.67 -5.15 -7.71
N ASP A 171 -16.67 -5.85 -8.25
CA ASP A 171 -16.27 -7.18 -7.75
C ASP A 171 -14.99 -7.15 -6.90
N TYR A 172 -14.59 -5.96 -6.49
CA TYR A 172 -13.48 -5.72 -5.57
C TYR A 172 -12.21 -6.45 -5.96
N ARG A 173 -11.56 -5.93 -7.01
CA ARG A 173 -10.33 -6.46 -7.59
C ARG A 173 -10.45 -7.84 -8.24
N GLY A 174 -11.65 -8.25 -8.58
CA GLY A 174 -11.92 -9.49 -9.29
C GLY A 174 -11.70 -9.39 -10.81
N ALA A 175 -12.11 -10.44 -11.51
CA ALA A 175 -11.91 -10.53 -12.96
C ALA A 175 -12.64 -9.43 -13.75
N GLY A 176 -13.80 -9.00 -13.29
CA GLY A 176 -14.58 -7.93 -13.91
C GLY A 176 -13.87 -6.60 -13.82
N GLU A 177 -13.41 -6.22 -12.65
CA GLU A 177 -12.66 -4.98 -12.46
C GLU A 177 -11.42 -4.96 -13.31
N GLY A 178 -10.62 -6.04 -13.32
CA GLY A 178 -9.45 -6.16 -14.18
C GLY A 178 -9.79 -5.98 -15.67
N LEU A 179 -10.89 -6.57 -16.16
CA LEU A 179 -11.34 -6.40 -17.53
C LEU A 179 -11.71 -4.95 -17.86
N GLY A 180 -12.42 -4.28 -16.95
CA GLY A 180 -12.77 -2.85 -17.10
C GLY A 180 -11.53 -1.97 -17.19
N ILE A 181 -10.55 -2.21 -16.31
CA ILE A 181 -9.26 -1.51 -16.28
C ILE A 181 -8.49 -1.73 -17.59
N HIS A 182 -8.36 -2.97 -18.03
CA HIS A 182 -7.69 -3.31 -19.29
C HIS A 182 -8.36 -2.60 -20.48
N SER A 183 -9.68 -2.66 -20.55
CA SER A 183 -10.47 -2.03 -21.61
C SER A 183 -10.29 -0.51 -21.63
N ALA A 184 -10.13 0.13 -20.47
CA ALA A 184 -9.84 1.55 -20.38
C ALA A 184 -8.45 1.90 -20.95
N VAL A 185 -7.43 1.10 -20.62
CA VAL A 185 -6.08 1.28 -21.17
C VAL A 185 -6.08 1.12 -22.68
N GLU A 186 -6.78 0.10 -23.22
CA GLU A 186 -6.96 -0.10 -24.65
C GLU A 186 -7.66 1.10 -25.31
N TRP A 187 -8.76 1.55 -24.72
CA TRP A 187 -9.50 2.70 -25.23
C TRP A 187 -8.64 3.96 -25.30
N LEU A 188 -7.91 4.27 -24.22
CA LEU A 188 -7.02 5.44 -24.15
C LEU A 188 -5.89 5.37 -25.19
N GLY A 189 -5.28 4.19 -25.35
CA GLY A 189 -4.20 3.99 -26.31
C GLY A 189 -4.65 4.11 -27.78
N GLN A 190 -5.91 3.78 -28.09
CA GLN A 190 -6.45 3.77 -29.44
C GLN A 190 -7.04 5.12 -29.89
N GLN A 191 -7.10 6.13 -29.04
CA GLN A 191 -7.67 7.41 -29.39
C GLN A 191 -6.86 8.13 -30.48
N ASN A 192 -7.54 8.90 -31.33
CA ASN A 192 -6.90 9.61 -32.43
C ASN A 192 -5.84 10.62 -31.98
N TRP A 193 -6.01 11.18 -30.80
CA TRP A 193 -5.07 12.11 -30.16
C TRP A 193 -3.96 11.41 -29.37
N SER A 194 -4.09 10.11 -29.11
CA SER A 194 -3.11 9.33 -28.37
C SER A 194 -1.92 8.91 -29.25
N ASN A 195 -0.71 8.91 -28.69
CA ASN A 195 0.46 8.34 -29.34
C ASN A 195 0.55 6.80 -29.15
N GLY A 196 -0.42 6.21 -28.46
CA GLY A 196 -0.49 4.78 -28.19
C GLY A 196 0.20 4.34 -26.88
N ASN A 197 0.80 5.25 -26.12
CA ASN A 197 1.49 4.93 -24.88
C ASN A 197 0.70 5.42 -23.66
N VAL A 198 0.38 4.50 -22.77
CA VAL A 198 -0.34 4.76 -21.51
C VAL A 198 0.57 4.40 -20.34
N GLY A 199 0.65 5.31 -19.38
CA GLY A 199 1.24 5.09 -18.07
C GLY A 199 0.18 5.19 -16.99
N LEU A 200 0.31 4.44 -15.90
CA LEU A 200 -0.58 4.51 -14.75
C LEU A 200 0.14 5.11 -13.54
N TYR A 201 -0.61 5.84 -12.74
CA TYR A 201 -0.13 6.51 -11.53
C TYR A 201 -1.21 6.44 -10.46
N GLY A 202 -0.82 6.29 -9.19
CA GLY A 202 -1.76 6.37 -8.08
C GLY A 202 -1.33 5.57 -6.86
N LYS A 203 -2.02 5.86 -5.75
CA LYS A 203 -1.71 5.30 -4.43
C LYS A 203 -2.82 4.38 -3.94
N SER A 204 -2.46 3.39 -3.11
CA SER A 204 -3.43 2.53 -2.44
C SER A 204 -4.20 1.67 -3.44
N TYR A 205 -5.51 1.77 -3.48
CA TYR A 205 -6.33 1.11 -4.49
C TYR A 205 -5.91 1.51 -5.92
N GLU A 206 -5.63 2.78 -6.15
CA GLU A 206 -5.14 3.30 -7.43
C GLU A 206 -3.74 2.77 -7.79
N GLY A 207 -2.96 2.34 -6.79
CA GLY A 207 -1.72 1.58 -6.97
C GLY A 207 -2.00 0.10 -7.28
N ALA A 208 -3.06 -0.46 -6.71
CA ALA A 208 -3.47 -1.84 -6.94
C ALA A 208 -4.03 -2.07 -8.34
N THR A 209 -4.88 -1.17 -8.86
CA THR A 209 -5.45 -1.26 -10.22
C THR A 209 -4.38 -1.31 -11.31
N GLN A 210 -3.18 -0.79 -11.05
CA GLN A 210 -2.06 -0.85 -11.98
C GLN A 210 -1.53 -2.28 -12.15
N TRP A 211 -1.53 -3.08 -11.09
CA TRP A 211 -1.15 -4.49 -11.14
C TRP A 211 -2.20 -5.33 -11.88
N GLU A 212 -3.47 -4.96 -11.77
CA GLU A 212 -4.56 -5.58 -12.52
C GLU A 212 -4.42 -5.30 -14.02
N ALA A 213 -4.12 -4.04 -14.38
CA ALA A 213 -3.81 -3.67 -15.75
C ALA A 213 -2.61 -4.44 -16.30
N ALA A 214 -1.54 -4.56 -15.53
CA ALA A 214 -0.34 -5.30 -15.92
C ALA A 214 -0.62 -6.81 -16.08
N ALA A 215 -1.46 -7.39 -15.24
CA ALA A 215 -1.81 -8.81 -15.30
C ALA A 215 -2.52 -9.19 -16.60
N LEU A 216 -3.32 -8.29 -17.17
CA LEU A 216 -4.03 -8.49 -18.45
C LEU A 216 -3.24 -8.00 -19.66
N ALA A 217 -2.17 -7.24 -19.45
CA ALA A 217 -1.16 -6.89 -20.44
C ALA A 217 -1.67 -6.26 -21.74
N SER A 218 -2.05 -4.98 -21.69
CA SER A 218 -2.29 -4.19 -22.88
C SER A 218 -0.98 -3.85 -23.60
N GLU A 219 -0.98 -3.87 -24.94
CA GLU A 219 0.16 -3.35 -25.71
C GLU A 219 0.37 -1.83 -25.53
N HIS A 220 -0.65 -1.13 -25.07
CA HIS A 220 -0.61 0.30 -24.78
C HIS A 220 0.00 0.62 -23.42
N LEU A 221 -0.05 -0.30 -22.45
CA LEU A 221 0.50 -0.10 -21.12
C LEU A 221 2.02 -0.18 -21.14
N LYS A 222 2.70 0.96 -20.96
CA LYS A 222 4.17 1.06 -21.01
C LYS A 222 4.83 1.11 -19.65
N THR A 223 4.18 1.71 -18.67
CA THR A 223 4.75 1.91 -17.33
C THR A 223 3.66 2.00 -16.27
N ILE A 224 3.99 1.56 -15.07
CA ILE A 224 3.17 1.73 -13.89
C ILE A 224 3.99 2.41 -12.77
N VAL A 225 3.31 3.25 -12.00
CA VAL A 225 3.86 3.94 -10.82
C VAL A 225 2.99 3.64 -9.60
N PRO A 226 3.04 2.41 -9.05
CA PRO A 226 2.26 2.04 -7.90
C PRO A 226 2.87 2.63 -6.62
N ILE A 227 2.11 3.50 -5.96
CA ILE A 227 2.45 4.09 -4.67
C ILE A 227 1.67 3.33 -3.60
N SER A 228 2.34 2.66 -2.68
CA SER A 228 1.67 1.85 -1.65
C SER A 228 0.56 0.98 -2.25
N GLY A 229 0.85 0.34 -3.38
CA GLY A 229 -0.12 -0.44 -4.17
C GLY A 229 -0.06 -1.91 -3.80
N THR A 230 -1.20 -2.49 -3.39
CA THR A 230 -1.23 -3.93 -3.08
C THR A 230 -1.23 -4.78 -4.34
N THR A 231 -0.39 -5.82 -4.35
CA THR A 231 -0.25 -6.77 -5.45
C THR A 231 -1.27 -7.91 -5.38
N ALA A 232 -1.77 -8.19 -4.18
CA ALA A 232 -2.76 -9.21 -3.90
C ALA A 232 -3.63 -8.82 -2.70
N LEU A 233 -4.88 -9.27 -2.70
CA LEU A 233 -5.82 -8.93 -1.62
C LEU A 233 -5.55 -9.74 -0.34
N HIS A 234 -5.17 -11.02 -0.46
CA HIS A 234 -4.94 -11.87 0.71
C HIS A 234 -3.85 -11.32 1.65
N PRO A 235 -2.62 -11.03 1.20
CA PRO A 235 -1.57 -10.53 2.09
C PRO A 235 -1.83 -9.10 2.59
N LEU A 236 -2.80 -8.38 2.03
CA LEU A 236 -3.27 -7.12 2.58
C LEU A 236 -4.09 -7.34 3.85
N LEU A 237 -4.90 -8.38 3.88
CA LEU A 237 -5.89 -8.61 4.93
C LEU A 237 -5.45 -9.65 5.97
N TYR A 238 -4.50 -10.49 5.62
CA TYR A 238 -4.05 -11.60 6.47
C TYR A 238 -2.53 -11.78 6.38
N LYS A 239 -1.88 -11.92 7.53
CA LYS A 239 -0.44 -12.16 7.62
C LYS A 239 -0.19 -13.32 8.58
N ASN A 240 0.41 -14.38 8.07
CA ASN A 240 0.71 -15.59 8.87
C ASN A 240 -0.47 -16.06 9.73
N GLY A 241 -1.67 -16.09 9.17
CA GLY A 241 -2.88 -16.44 9.88
C GLY A 241 -3.46 -15.37 10.80
N SER A 242 -2.77 -14.27 11.02
CA SER A 242 -3.31 -13.12 11.75
C SER A 242 -4.16 -12.27 10.84
N ALA A 243 -5.41 -12.03 11.24
CA ALA A 243 -6.35 -11.22 10.48
C ALA A 243 -6.25 -9.75 10.89
N GLU A 244 -6.13 -8.87 9.93
CA GLU A 244 -6.26 -7.43 10.18
C GLU A 244 -7.72 -7.03 10.42
N ALA A 245 -7.94 -5.97 11.17
CA ALA A 245 -9.28 -5.43 11.44
C ALA A 245 -10.05 -5.13 10.15
N ARG A 246 -9.36 -4.71 9.11
CA ARG A 246 -9.92 -4.44 7.78
C ARG A 246 -10.50 -5.68 7.10
N SER A 247 -9.99 -6.87 7.41
CA SER A 247 -10.52 -8.12 6.86
C SER A 247 -12.02 -8.29 7.12
N GLN A 248 -12.52 -7.68 8.22
CA GLN A 248 -13.91 -7.75 8.63
C GLN A 248 -14.80 -6.69 7.98
N VAL A 249 -14.24 -5.55 7.63
CA VAL A 249 -15.04 -4.37 7.26
C VAL A 249 -14.77 -3.85 5.85
N MET A 250 -13.65 -4.19 5.25
CA MET A 250 -13.24 -3.56 4.00
C MET A 250 -14.18 -3.87 2.85
N HIS A 251 -14.58 -5.13 2.67
CA HIS A 251 -15.58 -5.51 1.67
C HIS A 251 -16.90 -4.77 1.87
N MET A 252 -17.37 -4.66 3.12
CA MET A 252 -18.59 -3.94 3.44
C MET A 252 -18.48 -2.44 3.19
N ASN A 253 -17.32 -1.85 3.46
CA ASN A 253 -17.09 -0.43 3.20
C ASN A 253 -17.13 -0.11 1.71
N TYR A 254 -16.45 -0.90 0.90
CA TYR A 254 -16.47 -0.72 -0.55
C TYR A 254 -17.83 -1.02 -1.14
N PHE A 255 -18.48 -2.08 -0.68
CA PHE A 255 -19.85 -2.39 -1.04
C PHE A 255 -20.82 -1.25 -0.70
N GLY A 256 -20.79 -0.73 0.54
CA GLY A 256 -21.64 0.39 0.95
C GLY A 256 -21.39 1.65 0.14
N SER A 257 -20.13 1.91 -0.25
CA SER A 257 -19.78 3.06 -1.06
C SER A 257 -20.33 2.99 -2.47
N THR A 258 -20.43 1.81 -3.05
CA THR A 258 -20.94 1.61 -4.41
C THR A 258 -22.47 1.62 -4.48
N VAL A 259 -23.13 1.10 -3.46
CA VAL A 259 -24.61 1.08 -3.37
C VAL A 259 -25.20 2.48 -3.26
N ASP A 260 -24.55 3.38 -2.53
CA ASP A 260 -25.03 4.76 -2.36
C ASP A 260 -24.97 5.59 -3.66
N TYR A 261 -24.21 5.12 -4.64
CA TYR A 261 -23.96 5.86 -5.88
C TYR A 261 -24.97 5.57 -6.98
N ASN A 262 -25.27 4.30 -7.20
CA ASN A 262 -26.15 3.88 -8.28
C ASN A 262 -27.64 3.94 -7.88
N GLY A 263 -27.96 4.60 -6.77
CA GLY A 263 -29.31 4.68 -6.24
C GLY A 263 -29.79 3.30 -5.79
N ASP A 264 -31.07 3.11 -5.64
CA ASP A 264 -31.72 1.90 -5.08
C ASP A 264 -31.51 0.59 -5.87
N ASP A 265 -30.52 0.54 -6.79
CA ASP A 265 -30.32 -0.61 -7.66
C ASP A 265 -29.33 -1.62 -7.05
N LEU A 266 -29.89 -2.44 -6.15
CA LEU A 266 -29.20 -3.60 -5.58
C LEU A 266 -28.83 -4.65 -6.64
N ASP A 267 -29.30 -4.50 -7.88
CA ASP A 267 -29.02 -5.44 -8.97
C ASP A 267 -27.59 -5.28 -9.52
N ASN A 268 -26.88 -4.21 -9.14
CA ASN A 268 -25.48 -3.99 -9.50
C ASN A 268 -24.48 -4.59 -8.50
N ILE A 269 -24.97 -5.26 -7.48
CA ILE A 269 -24.13 -5.90 -6.47
C ILE A 269 -23.65 -7.25 -6.99
N CYS A 270 -22.35 -7.41 -7.09
CA CYS A 270 -21.74 -8.68 -7.41
C CYS A 270 -22.02 -9.72 -6.31
N PRO A 271 -22.54 -10.90 -6.65
CA PRO A 271 -22.65 -11.99 -5.71
C PRO A 271 -21.35 -12.32 -4.99
N ASP A 272 -20.23 -12.28 -5.68
CA ASP A 272 -18.89 -12.56 -5.15
C ASP A 272 -18.49 -11.64 -4.00
N ILE A 273 -18.82 -10.34 -4.07
CA ILE A 273 -18.63 -9.42 -2.95
C ILE A 273 -19.49 -9.80 -1.76
N VAL A 274 -20.75 -10.15 -2.00
CA VAL A 274 -21.66 -10.56 -0.93
C VAL A 274 -21.14 -11.83 -0.25
N GLU A 275 -20.63 -12.77 -1.01
CA GLU A 275 -19.99 -13.98 -0.46
C GLU A 275 -18.70 -13.67 0.28
N GLY A 276 -17.83 -12.81 -0.25
CA GLY A 276 -16.62 -12.34 0.42
C GLY A 276 -16.91 -11.63 1.75
N ILE A 277 -18.00 -10.85 1.83
CA ILE A 277 -18.43 -10.19 3.06
C ILE A 277 -18.83 -11.21 4.14
N PHE A 278 -19.55 -12.26 3.76
CA PHE A 278 -20.13 -13.17 4.73
C PHE A 278 -19.30 -14.43 4.99
N ALA A 279 -18.60 -14.95 4.01
CA ALA A 279 -17.87 -16.20 4.12
C ALA A 279 -16.39 -16.02 4.50
N GLY A 280 -15.71 -15.04 3.95
CA GLY A 280 -14.27 -14.86 4.12
C GLY A 280 -13.80 -14.70 5.56
N PRO A 281 -14.32 -13.71 6.32
CA PRO A 281 -13.91 -13.48 7.70
C PRO A 281 -14.22 -14.64 8.62
N VAL A 282 -15.36 -15.29 8.42
CA VAL A 282 -15.79 -16.41 9.27
C VAL A 282 -14.95 -17.65 9.02
N THR A 283 -14.72 -17.97 7.75
CA THR A 283 -13.97 -19.16 7.36
C THR A 283 -12.51 -19.07 7.75
N TYR A 284 -11.87 -17.93 7.50
CA TYR A 284 -10.48 -17.71 7.86
C TYR A 284 -10.27 -17.68 9.39
N GLY A 285 -11.17 -17.03 10.11
CA GLY A 285 -11.14 -16.99 11.58
C GLY A 285 -11.33 -18.37 12.24
N LEU A 286 -11.92 -19.33 11.53
CA LEU A 286 -12.05 -20.72 11.98
C LEU A 286 -10.84 -21.59 11.61
N GLY A 287 -9.88 -21.07 10.83
CA GLY A 287 -8.66 -21.77 10.46
C GLY A 287 -8.84 -22.82 9.37
N GLU A 288 -9.92 -22.76 8.63
CA GLU A 288 -10.13 -23.55 7.43
C GLU A 288 -10.31 -22.61 6.25
N LEU A 289 -9.38 -22.62 5.29
CA LEU A 289 -9.62 -22.02 3.99
C LEU A 289 -10.60 -22.95 3.26
N ASP A 290 -11.83 -22.46 3.07
CA ASP A 290 -12.73 -23.08 2.13
C ASP A 290 -12.08 -23.02 0.73
N PRO A 291 -12.10 -24.09 -0.09
CA PRO A 291 -11.63 -24.08 -1.47
C PRO A 291 -12.18 -22.90 -2.29
N TYR A 292 -13.40 -22.46 -1.98
CA TYR A 292 -14.00 -21.27 -2.58
C TYR A 292 -13.22 -19.98 -2.23
N MET A 293 -12.84 -19.81 -0.97
CA MET A 293 -12.08 -18.63 -0.54
C MET A 293 -10.63 -18.65 -1.06
N GLU A 294 -10.06 -19.83 -1.23
CA GLU A 294 -8.75 -19.98 -1.89
C GLU A 294 -8.84 -19.47 -3.34
N ASN A 295 -9.84 -19.87 -4.11
CA ASN A 295 -10.10 -19.37 -5.46
C ASN A 295 -10.37 -17.86 -5.47
N TYR A 296 -11.12 -17.35 -4.50
CA TYR A 296 -11.42 -15.93 -4.36
C TYR A 296 -10.13 -15.08 -4.24
N TYR A 297 -9.21 -15.48 -3.38
CA TYR A 297 -7.96 -14.76 -3.17
C TYR A 297 -6.94 -15.01 -4.29
N GLU A 298 -6.94 -16.20 -4.90
CA GLU A 298 -6.09 -16.51 -6.06
C GLU A 298 -6.46 -15.63 -7.27
N GLU A 299 -7.75 -15.45 -7.52
CA GLU A 299 -8.23 -14.55 -8.56
C GLU A 299 -7.71 -13.13 -8.35
N ARG A 300 -7.69 -12.66 -7.11
CA ARG A 300 -7.28 -11.32 -6.66
C ARG A 300 -5.78 -11.19 -6.34
N SER A 301 -4.98 -12.11 -6.85
CA SER A 301 -3.52 -12.06 -6.85
C SER A 301 -3.02 -11.76 -8.27
N HIS A 302 -2.43 -10.58 -8.46
CA HIS A 302 -2.12 -10.07 -9.80
C HIS A 302 -0.65 -10.15 -10.15
N ILE A 303 0.25 -10.26 -9.15
CA ILE A 303 1.69 -10.12 -9.35
C ILE A 303 2.28 -11.19 -10.29
N ASP A 304 1.93 -12.46 -10.10
CA ASP A 304 2.44 -13.55 -10.93
C ASP A 304 1.91 -13.47 -12.36
N LYS A 305 0.65 -13.04 -12.52
CA LYS A 305 0.03 -12.82 -13.82
C LYS A 305 0.72 -11.66 -14.55
N ALA A 306 0.98 -10.55 -13.85
CA ALA A 306 1.71 -9.41 -14.40
C ALA A 306 3.12 -9.80 -14.82
N PHE A 307 3.85 -10.56 -13.98
CA PHE A 307 5.19 -11.07 -14.31
C PHE A 307 5.23 -11.94 -15.57
N GLN A 308 4.21 -12.76 -15.77
CA GLN A 308 4.15 -13.66 -16.92
C GLN A 308 3.71 -12.95 -18.22
N ASN A 309 2.84 -11.97 -18.11
CA ASN A 309 2.11 -11.43 -19.25
C ASN A 309 2.64 -10.08 -19.74
N TRP A 310 3.26 -9.28 -18.87
CA TRP A 310 3.61 -7.89 -19.16
C TRP A 310 5.11 -7.63 -18.94
N ASN A 311 5.68 -6.77 -19.75
CA ASN A 311 7.11 -6.44 -19.76
C ASN A 311 7.38 -4.93 -19.74
N GLY A 312 6.44 -4.14 -19.26
CA GLY A 312 6.62 -2.70 -19.09
C GLY A 312 7.52 -2.36 -17.90
N SER A 313 7.69 -1.07 -17.65
CA SER A 313 8.54 -0.55 -16.59
C SER A 313 7.75 -0.25 -15.30
N ILE A 314 8.40 -0.35 -14.16
CA ILE A 314 7.80 -0.18 -12.84
C ILE A 314 8.60 0.81 -12.02
N TYR A 315 7.95 1.89 -11.55
CA TYR A 315 8.50 2.76 -10.53
C TYR A 315 7.66 2.65 -9.26
N TRP A 316 8.01 1.71 -8.38
CA TRP A 316 7.28 1.50 -7.13
C TRP A 316 7.74 2.47 -6.03
N ILE A 317 6.79 2.93 -5.21
CA ILE A 317 7.01 3.86 -4.11
C ILE A 317 6.30 3.32 -2.87
N GLN A 318 7.04 3.20 -1.76
CA GLN A 318 6.52 2.57 -0.55
C GLN A 318 7.04 3.26 0.71
N GLY A 319 6.16 3.49 1.69
CA GLY A 319 6.55 3.88 3.03
C GLY A 319 6.89 2.67 3.90
N MET A 320 7.97 2.72 4.66
CA MET A 320 8.33 1.67 5.64
C MET A 320 7.37 1.65 6.81
N GLN A 321 6.77 2.80 7.12
CA GLN A 321 5.80 2.98 8.21
C GLN A 321 4.35 2.95 7.72
N ASP A 322 4.15 2.53 6.49
CA ASP A 322 2.81 2.32 5.93
C ASP A 322 2.27 0.98 6.42
N TRP A 323 1.44 1.03 7.47
CA TRP A 323 0.79 -0.17 8.01
C TRP A 323 -0.60 -0.39 7.42
N ASN A 324 -1.05 0.51 6.57
CA ASN A 324 -2.27 0.31 5.78
C ASN A 324 -2.01 -0.61 4.57
N VAL A 325 -1.05 -0.25 3.72
CA VAL A 325 -0.54 -1.13 2.66
C VAL A 325 0.95 -1.29 2.91
N ASP A 326 1.28 -2.25 3.72
CA ASP A 326 2.61 -2.36 4.28
C ASP A 326 3.68 -2.85 3.29
N PRO A 327 4.96 -2.68 3.63
CA PRO A 327 6.08 -3.05 2.77
C PRO A 327 6.10 -4.51 2.32
N HIS A 328 5.42 -5.42 2.99
CA HIS A 328 5.28 -6.80 2.56
C HIS A 328 4.64 -6.94 1.17
N GLN A 329 3.88 -5.94 0.73
CA GLN A 329 3.34 -5.92 -0.62
C GLN A 329 4.42 -5.82 -1.70
N VAL A 330 5.61 -5.36 -1.35
CA VAL A 330 6.76 -5.25 -2.25
C VAL A 330 7.76 -6.37 -2.03
N PHE A 331 8.11 -6.63 -0.77
CA PHE A 331 9.24 -7.49 -0.43
C PHE A 331 8.83 -8.92 -0.09
N GLY A 332 7.55 -9.22 -0.15
CA GLY A 332 7.02 -10.48 0.31
C GLY A 332 6.89 -10.51 1.83
N GLY A 333 6.18 -11.44 2.29
CA GLY A 333 6.08 -11.85 3.67
C GLY A 333 6.27 -13.36 3.69
N PRO A 334 6.01 -14.02 4.78
CA PRO A 334 6.19 -15.46 4.93
C PRO A 334 5.52 -16.34 3.87
N SER A 335 4.64 -15.78 3.11
CA SER A 335 3.92 -16.42 2.00
C SER A 335 4.17 -15.76 0.65
N GLY A 336 5.01 -14.71 0.60
CA GLY A 336 5.19 -13.89 -0.59
C GLY A 336 6.58 -14.00 -1.19
N THR A 337 6.63 -13.91 -2.49
CA THR A 337 7.84 -13.66 -3.26
C THR A 337 8.22 -12.19 -3.12
N ASN A 338 9.49 -11.90 -2.98
CA ASN A 338 10.00 -10.54 -3.14
C ASN A 338 9.98 -10.21 -4.63
N TRP A 339 8.83 -9.73 -5.12
CA TRP A 339 8.64 -9.49 -6.54
C TRP A 339 9.62 -8.46 -7.10
N TYR A 340 10.05 -7.48 -6.28
CA TYR A 340 11.02 -6.49 -6.73
C TYR A 340 12.34 -7.14 -7.11
N LEU A 341 12.83 -8.08 -6.31
CA LEU A 341 14.06 -8.83 -6.63
C LEU A 341 13.85 -9.74 -7.85
N ASP A 342 12.69 -10.39 -7.95
CA ASP A 342 12.37 -11.31 -9.05
C ASP A 342 12.29 -10.57 -10.39
N TYR A 343 11.59 -9.44 -10.45
CA TYR A 343 11.52 -8.60 -11.66
C TYR A 343 12.89 -8.03 -12.03
N SER A 344 13.65 -7.57 -11.04
CA SER A 344 15.01 -7.06 -11.27
C SER A 344 15.95 -8.14 -11.81
N ALA A 345 15.91 -9.35 -11.24
CA ALA A 345 16.70 -10.49 -11.69
C ALA A 345 16.31 -10.96 -13.10
N ALA A 346 15.04 -10.83 -13.47
CA ALA A 346 14.54 -11.13 -14.81
C ALA A 346 14.88 -10.05 -15.84
N GLY A 347 15.46 -8.93 -15.42
CA GLY A 347 15.92 -7.84 -16.28
C GLY A 347 14.84 -6.84 -16.69
N TYR A 348 13.77 -6.75 -15.90
CA TYR A 348 12.77 -5.69 -16.07
C TYR A 348 13.36 -4.33 -15.71
N ASP A 349 12.76 -3.28 -16.26
CA ASP A 349 13.06 -1.91 -15.85
C ASP A 349 12.28 -1.59 -14.58
N VAL A 350 12.97 -1.65 -13.45
CA VAL A 350 12.37 -1.44 -12.13
C VAL A 350 13.17 -0.43 -11.32
N ARG A 351 12.50 0.63 -10.87
CA ARG A 351 13.03 1.58 -9.91
C ARG A 351 12.17 1.56 -8.67
N GLY A 352 12.79 1.70 -7.50
CA GLY A 352 12.10 1.77 -6.24
C GLY A 352 12.40 3.01 -5.43
N MET A 353 11.46 3.42 -4.61
CA MET A 353 11.65 4.42 -3.58
C MET A 353 11.00 3.96 -2.28
N LEU A 354 11.79 3.89 -1.22
CA LEU A 354 11.38 3.38 0.08
C LEU A 354 11.87 4.33 1.17
N GLY A 355 11.01 4.72 2.10
CA GLY A 355 11.43 5.62 3.17
C GLY A 355 10.53 5.65 4.38
N GLN A 356 10.81 6.57 5.30
CA GLN A 356 10.32 6.60 6.67
C GLN A 356 8.99 7.36 6.80
N TRP A 357 8.07 7.15 5.86
CA TRP A 357 6.73 7.75 5.88
C TRP A 357 5.65 6.68 5.87
N GLU A 358 4.43 7.13 6.08
CA GLU A 358 3.22 6.34 6.12
C GLU A 358 2.51 6.26 4.77
N HIS A 359 1.20 5.97 4.80
CA HIS A 359 0.33 5.84 3.63
C HIS A 359 0.04 7.19 2.95
N ASN A 360 1.06 7.81 2.34
CA ASN A 360 0.97 9.15 1.75
C ASN A 360 1.44 9.21 0.30
N TYR A 361 0.95 10.22 -0.43
CA TYR A 361 1.50 10.58 -1.73
C TYR A 361 2.81 11.36 -1.59
N PRO A 362 3.79 11.11 -2.45
CA PRO A 362 5.08 11.80 -2.37
C PRO A 362 5.02 13.31 -2.57
N ASP A 363 4.02 13.81 -3.31
CA ASP A 363 3.82 15.23 -3.57
C ASP A 363 3.15 16.00 -2.42
N GLN A 364 2.67 15.30 -1.40
CA GLN A 364 1.94 15.90 -0.28
C GLN A 364 2.86 16.25 0.89
N TRP A 365 3.74 17.21 0.67
CA TRP A 365 4.76 17.62 1.62
C TRP A 365 4.29 17.84 3.07
N SER A 366 3.24 18.64 3.28
CA SER A 366 2.82 19.03 4.63
C SER A 366 2.07 17.93 5.40
N LYS A 367 1.62 16.89 4.71
CA LYS A 367 0.93 15.76 5.31
C LYS A 367 1.86 14.63 5.73
N HIS A 368 3.15 14.78 5.43
CA HIS A 368 4.17 13.79 5.79
C HIS A 368 4.75 14.06 7.17
N ASN A 369 3.92 14.44 8.11
CA ASN A 369 4.34 14.68 9.47
C ASN A 369 4.20 13.38 10.27
N ALA A 370 5.24 13.02 10.99
CA ALA A 370 5.31 11.81 11.80
C ALA A 370 4.14 11.60 12.79
N GLN A 371 3.33 12.60 13.02
CA GLN A 371 2.25 12.57 14.00
C GLN A 371 0.85 12.45 13.40
N ASP A 372 0.74 12.28 12.10
CA ASP A 372 -0.56 12.43 11.41
C ASP A 372 -1.11 11.12 10.86
N SER A 373 -0.62 9.99 11.37
CA SER A 373 -1.09 8.70 10.89
C SER A 373 -2.45 8.36 11.46
N GLY A 374 -3.35 8.05 10.58
CA GLY A 374 -4.57 7.36 10.94
C GLY A 374 -4.41 5.83 10.91
N TYR A 375 -3.21 5.30 10.62
CA TYR A 375 -3.01 3.91 10.23
C TYR A 375 -1.93 3.16 11.02
N GLY A 376 -1.57 3.65 12.19
CA GLY A 376 -0.79 2.90 13.17
C GLY A 376 0.73 2.96 13.05
N GLY A 377 1.30 3.36 11.94
CA GLY A 377 2.74 3.59 11.81
C GLY A 377 3.20 4.89 12.45
N GLU A 378 4.49 5.02 12.67
CA GLU A 378 5.12 6.29 13.07
C GLU A 378 6.04 6.74 11.95
N ALA A 379 5.59 7.68 11.10
CA ALA A 379 6.48 8.30 10.14
C ALA A 379 7.61 8.99 10.90
N ILE A 380 8.83 8.53 10.65
CA ILE A 380 10.03 9.06 11.33
C ILE A 380 10.45 10.36 10.67
N HIS A 381 10.32 10.44 9.35
CA HIS A 381 10.65 11.61 8.56
C HIS A 381 9.60 11.89 7.52
N ASN A 382 9.47 13.17 7.20
CA ASN A 382 8.70 13.61 6.05
C ASN A 382 9.37 13.09 4.77
N MET A 383 8.56 12.81 3.77
CA MET A 383 9.07 12.62 2.43
C MET A 383 9.49 13.98 1.86
N THR A 384 10.76 14.27 1.97
CA THR A 384 11.29 15.62 1.72
C THR A 384 12.15 15.71 0.47
N ARG A 385 11.87 14.85 -0.51
CA ARG A 385 12.61 14.82 -1.76
C ARG A 385 11.89 15.58 -2.86
N TRP A 386 12.28 16.81 -3.05
CA TRP A 386 11.75 17.65 -4.12
C TRP A 386 12.15 17.18 -5.52
N ASP A 387 13.34 16.60 -5.65
CA ASP A 387 13.81 16.01 -6.89
C ASP A 387 13.00 14.77 -7.31
N TRP A 388 12.17 14.23 -6.43
CA TRP A 388 11.25 13.15 -6.80
C TRP A 388 10.35 13.53 -7.97
N GLY A 389 9.82 14.75 -7.99
CA GLY A 389 9.00 15.22 -9.09
C GLY A 389 9.76 15.20 -10.42
N GLN A 390 11.02 15.63 -10.42
CA GLN A 390 11.91 15.58 -11.57
C GLN A 390 12.20 14.11 -11.97
N ASP A 391 12.46 13.26 -11.01
CA ASP A 391 12.76 11.85 -11.23
C ASP A 391 11.59 11.12 -11.90
N LEU A 392 10.37 11.38 -11.43
CA LEU A 392 9.15 10.87 -12.02
C LEU A 392 8.89 11.47 -13.42
N PHE A 393 9.17 12.77 -13.61
CA PHE A 393 9.03 13.41 -14.90
C PHE A 393 9.96 12.79 -15.95
N GLU A 394 11.24 12.59 -15.63
CA GLU A 394 12.22 11.92 -16.50
C GLU A 394 11.80 10.47 -16.80
N TRP A 395 11.20 9.78 -15.84
CA TRP A 395 10.66 8.44 -16.01
C TRP A 395 9.57 8.39 -17.09
N PHE A 396 8.57 9.25 -17.00
CA PHE A 396 7.49 9.31 -17.99
C PHE A 396 7.95 9.87 -19.34
N GLU A 397 8.89 10.85 -19.38
CA GLU A 397 9.48 11.34 -20.62
C GLU A 397 10.13 10.19 -21.40
N TYR A 398 10.87 9.31 -20.71
CA TYR A 398 11.51 8.20 -21.39
C TYR A 398 10.49 7.12 -21.80
N TYR A 399 9.69 6.59 -20.91
CA TYR A 399 8.85 5.43 -21.19
C TYR A 399 7.61 5.75 -22.03
N LEU A 400 7.11 6.97 -21.98
CA LEU A 400 5.90 7.37 -22.72
C LEU A 400 6.19 8.18 -23.99
N LYS A 401 7.30 8.93 -24.03
CA LYS A 401 7.68 9.76 -25.19
C LYS A 401 8.97 9.31 -25.86
N GLY A 402 9.80 8.50 -25.24
CA GLY A 402 11.12 8.12 -25.75
C GLY A 402 12.11 9.28 -25.72
N VAL A 403 11.96 10.21 -24.81
CA VAL A 403 12.81 11.41 -24.66
C VAL A 403 13.75 11.26 -23.46
N GLY A 404 14.97 11.71 -23.59
CA GLY A 404 15.96 11.67 -22.54
C GLY A 404 16.71 10.34 -22.42
N PRO A 405 17.61 10.20 -21.44
CA PRO A 405 18.33 8.97 -21.17
C PRO A 405 17.38 7.94 -20.51
N LYS A 406 17.68 6.65 -20.73
CA LYS A 406 16.97 5.59 -20.02
C LYS A 406 17.21 5.72 -18.52
N PRO A 407 16.14 5.76 -17.70
CA PRO A 407 16.30 5.75 -16.25
C PRO A 407 17.02 4.50 -15.75
N GLU A 408 17.90 4.66 -14.79
CA GLU A 408 18.65 3.55 -14.19
C GLU A 408 17.78 2.77 -13.21
N ASN A 409 17.95 1.46 -13.20
CA ASN A 409 17.33 0.56 -12.23
C ASN A 409 18.09 0.67 -10.90
N HIS A 410 17.40 1.03 -9.84
CA HIS A 410 17.95 1.08 -8.49
C HIS A 410 16.82 1.24 -7.44
N ALA A 411 17.17 1.15 -6.17
CA ALA A 411 16.30 1.52 -5.07
C ALA A 411 16.84 2.78 -4.36
N GLN A 412 15.98 3.72 -4.10
CA GLN A 412 16.26 4.98 -3.40
C GLN A 412 15.72 4.83 -1.97
N ILE A 413 16.59 4.84 -0.98
CA ILE A 413 16.26 4.46 0.38
C ILE A 413 16.48 5.62 1.34
N GLN A 414 15.46 5.96 2.14
CA GLN A 414 15.57 6.89 3.25
C GLN A 414 15.76 6.13 4.56
N ARG A 415 16.82 6.45 5.29
CA ARG A 415 17.09 5.92 6.62
C ARG A 415 16.26 6.63 7.70
N ASN A 416 16.22 6.05 8.89
CA ASN A 416 15.54 6.64 10.05
C ASN A 416 16.14 7.97 10.54
N ASP A 417 17.34 8.36 10.09
CA ASP A 417 17.95 9.67 10.35
C ASP A 417 17.64 10.72 9.27
N GLY A 418 16.84 10.34 8.25
CA GLY A 418 16.42 11.21 7.15
C GLY A 418 17.35 11.22 5.95
N GLU A 419 18.52 10.63 6.06
CA GLU A 419 19.50 10.57 4.97
C GLU A 419 19.06 9.59 3.87
N TRP A 420 19.37 9.93 2.62
CA TRP A 420 19.06 9.13 1.45
C TRP A 420 20.28 8.47 0.86
N ARG A 421 20.10 7.28 0.30
CA ARG A 421 21.11 6.61 -0.50
C ARG A 421 20.49 5.84 -1.66
N ILE A 422 21.34 5.46 -2.61
CA ILE A 422 20.98 4.52 -3.68
C ILE A 422 21.56 3.15 -3.33
N GLU A 423 20.72 2.13 -3.49
CA GLU A 423 21.11 0.71 -3.48
C GLU A 423 20.86 0.12 -4.88
N GLU A 424 21.71 -0.77 -5.33
CA GLU A 424 21.45 -1.51 -6.57
C GLU A 424 20.15 -2.29 -6.46
N LEU A 425 19.96 -2.94 -5.32
CA LEU A 425 18.74 -3.65 -4.92
C LEU A 425 18.47 -3.43 -3.43
N TRP A 426 17.22 -3.48 -3.04
CA TRP A 426 16.84 -3.53 -1.64
C TRP A 426 15.86 -4.69 -1.40
N PRO A 427 16.02 -5.54 -0.36
CA PRO A 427 17.11 -5.52 0.63
C PRO A 427 18.50 -5.65 0.02
N PRO A 428 19.52 -5.02 0.62
CA PRO A 428 20.90 -5.11 0.13
C PRO A 428 21.39 -6.55 0.06
N GLN A 429 21.91 -6.96 -1.08
CA GLN A 429 22.31 -8.36 -1.30
C GLN A 429 23.67 -8.71 -0.66
N ASP A 430 24.43 -7.72 -0.25
CA ASP A 430 25.72 -7.84 0.43
C ASP A 430 25.60 -7.68 1.96
N ALA A 431 24.39 -7.61 2.49
CA ALA A 431 24.17 -7.53 3.93
C ALA A 431 24.71 -8.78 4.65
N THR A 432 25.34 -8.56 5.80
CA THR A 432 25.74 -9.64 6.71
C THR A 432 24.68 -9.85 7.78
N TRP A 433 24.44 -11.10 8.15
CA TRP A 433 23.46 -11.41 9.17
C TRP A 433 24.09 -11.48 10.56
N GLU A 434 23.50 -10.73 11.48
CA GLU A 434 23.80 -10.77 12.91
C GLU A 434 22.64 -11.39 13.67
N SER A 435 22.93 -11.98 14.83
CA SER A 435 21.91 -12.64 15.65
C SER A 435 22.12 -12.38 17.14
N ILE A 436 21.02 -12.15 17.84
CA ILE A 436 20.97 -11.97 19.28
C ILE A 436 20.15 -13.12 19.86
N ASP A 437 20.78 -13.91 20.74
CA ASP A 437 20.08 -14.87 21.57
C ASP A 437 19.31 -14.11 22.67
N LEU A 438 17.98 -14.22 22.68
CA LEU A 438 17.12 -13.50 23.60
C LEU A 438 17.34 -13.90 25.07
N SER A 439 17.99 -15.01 25.33
CA SER A 439 18.41 -15.38 26.69
C SER A 439 19.47 -14.42 27.28
N ASN A 440 20.13 -13.62 26.44
CA ASN A 440 21.07 -12.59 26.84
C ASN A 440 20.43 -11.22 27.08
N CYS A 441 19.11 -11.10 26.85
CA CYS A 441 18.36 -9.87 27.04
C CYS A 441 17.60 -9.91 28.38
N ASP A 442 17.26 -8.73 28.92
CA ASP A 442 16.37 -8.65 30.09
C ASP A 442 14.93 -8.99 29.66
N GLN A 443 14.44 -10.13 30.14
CA GLN A 443 13.09 -10.60 29.83
C GLN A 443 12.12 -10.22 30.94
N GLN A 444 11.00 -9.60 30.56
CA GLN A 444 9.87 -9.33 31.45
C GLN A 444 8.63 -10.02 30.91
N GLY A 445 7.93 -10.74 31.77
CA GLY A 445 6.81 -11.60 31.38
C GLY A 445 7.29 -12.92 30.76
N ASN A 446 6.36 -13.85 30.58
CA ASN A 446 6.63 -15.16 29.99
C ASN A 446 5.44 -15.71 29.19
N SER A 447 4.39 -14.93 29.03
CA SER A 447 3.20 -15.36 28.27
C SER A 447 2.54 -14.15 27.60
N VAL A 448 2.05 -14.37 26.41
CA VAL A 448 1.31 -13.40 25.60
C VAL A 448 -0.16 -13.81 25.53
N GLY A 449 -1.07 -12.87 25.65
CA GLY A 449 -2.50 -13.13 25.62
C GLY A 449 -3.08 -13.69 26.93
N GLY A 450 -4.32 -14.15 26.93
CA GLY A 450 -4.88 -14.96 28.03
C GLY A 450 -5.58 -14.24 29.14
N THR A 451 -5.78 -12.94 29.12
CA THR A 451 -6.67 -12.29 30.09
C THR A 451 -7.43 -11.11 29.52
N SER A 452 -8.69 -11.27 29.31
CA SER A 452 -9.63 -10.19 29.46
C SER A 452 -10.59 -10.48 30.59
N VAL A 453 -10.17 -10.22 31.79
CA VAL A 453 -11.14 -9.68 32.75
C VAL A 453 -11.35 -8.24 32.31
N ILE A 454 -12.59 -7.80 32.14
CA ILE A 454 -12.93 -6.40 31.83
C ILE A 454 -12.09 -5.49 32.75
N GLY A 455 -11.08 -4.81 32.20
CA GLY A 455 -10.15 -3.95 32.92
C GLY A 455 -8.78 -4.56 33.30
N GLY A 456 -8.48 -5.81 32.94
CA GLY A 456 -7.14 -6.40 33.08
C GLY A 456 -6.31 -6.15 31.83
N GLY A 457 -5.07 -5.70 31.98
CA GLY A 457 -4.14 -5.52 30.84
C GLY A 457 -3.81 -6.84 30.14
N GLN A 458 -3.48 -6.77 28.84
CA GLN A 458 -2.92 -7.90 28.10
C GLN A 458 -1.64 -8.39 28.80
N GLN A 459 -1.43 -9.71 28.83
CA GLN A 459 -0.11 -10.23 29.19
C GLN A 459 0.83 -9.96 28.03
N THR A 460 1.96 -9.38 28.34
CA THR A 460 3.00 -9.03 27.37
C THR A 460 4.32 -9.66 27.78
N VAL A 461 5.16 -9.95 26.78
CA VAL A 461 6.55 -10.33 26.98
C VAL A 461 7.43 -9.28 26.35
N THR A 462 8.42 -8.79 27.08
CA THR A 462 9.43 -7.86 26.55
C THR A 462 10.82 -8.46 26.69
N PHE A 463 11.62 -8.25 25.67
CA PHE A 463 13.06 -8.49 25.69
C PHE A 463 13.76 -7.17 25.44
N THR A 464 14.59 -6.72 26.39
CA THR A 464 15.44 -5.53 26.24
C THR A 464 16.89 -5.98 26.20
N CYS A 465 17.55 -5.78 25.08
CA CYS A 465 18.90 -6.25 24.84
C CYS A 465 19.91 -5.12 25.08
N GLU A 466 21.15 -5.48 25.48
CA GLU A 466 22.22 -4.51 25.70
C GLU A 466 22.52 -3.71 24.41
N GLY A 467 22.92 -2.46 24.60
CA GLY A 467 23.28 -1.55 23.52
C GLY A 467 24.48 -2.02 22.72
N PHE A 468 24.45 -1.76 21.42
CA PHE A 468 25.56 -2.05 20.51
C PHE A 468 26.79 -1.21 20.87
N THR A 469 27.98 -1.78 20.70
CA THR A 469 29.25 -1.08 21.00
C THR A 469 29.66 -0.07 19.93
N GLN A 470 29.04 -0.12 18.79
CA GLN A 470 29.21 0.79 17.64
C GLN A 470 27.86 1.06 17.00
N ASP A 471 27.77 2.03 16.10
CA ASP A 471 26.56 2.25 15.33
C ASP A 471 26.21 0.98 14.55
N MET A 472 24.92 0.63 14.58
CA MET A 472 24.40 -0.56 13.93
C MET A 472 23.39 -0.14 12.85
N HIS A 473 23.67 -0.45 11.60
CA HIS A 473 22.79 -0.18 10.48
C HIS A 473 22.05 -1.46 10.07
N ILE A 474 20.79 -1.56 10.45
CA ILE A 474 19.88 -2.65 10.06
C ILE A 474 19.23 -2.24 8.73
N ALA A 475 19.39 -3.05 7.69
CA ALA A 475 18.80 -2.78 6.38
C ALA A 475 18.28 -4.08 5.74
N GLY A 476 16.96 -4.28 5.72
CA GLY A 476 16.31 -5.44 5.15
C GLY A 476 15.15 -5.96 5.98
N LEU A 477 14.96 -7.25 5.99
CA LEU A 477 13.83 -7.96 6.62
C LEU A 477 14.33 -8.78 7.82
N PRO A 478 14.36 -8.23 9.04
CA PRO A 478 14.76 -8.99 10.22
C PRO A 478 13.83 -10.17 10.48
N THR A 479 14.34 -11.19 11.17
CA THR A 479 13.56 -12.37 11.53
C THR A 479 13.61 -12.64 13.03
N LEU A 480 12.53 -13.17 13.55
CA LEU A 480 12.39 -13.56 14.94
C LEU A 480 11.99 -15.05 15.02
N HIS A 481 12.91 -15.86 15.53
CA HIS A 481 12.63 -17.26 15.87
C HIS A 481 12.25 -17.27 17.36
N LEU A 482 11.00 -17.60 17.65
CA LEU A 482 10.52 -17.73 19.04
C LEU A 482 10.29 -19.19 19.37
N ASP A 483 10.88 -19.63 20.48
CA ASP A 483 10.53 -20.88 21.12
C ASP A 483 9.26 -20.64 21.97
N VAL A 484 8.17 -21.30 21.62
CA VAL A 484 6.87 -21.08 22.22
C VAL A 484 6.18 -22.37 22.59
N SER A 485 5.23 -22.28 23.52
CA SER A 485 4.32 -23.38 23.81
C SER A 485 2.87 -22.89 23.90
N ALA A 486 1.98 -23.65 23.24
CA ALA A 486 0.57 -23.35 23.19
C ALA A 486 -0.18 -23.86 24.41
N SER A 487 -1.17 -23.12 24.87
CA SER A 487 -2.13 -23.59 25.88
C SER A 487 -3.28 -24.39 25.30
N MET A 488 -3.58 -24.16 24.01
CA MET A 488 -4.65 -24.81 23.24
C MET A 488 -4.37 -24.66 21.72
N ASP A 489 -5.28 -25.15 20.90
CA ASP A 489 -5.21 -24.99 19.45
C ASP A 489 -5.56 -23.54 19.07
N GLY A 490 -4.54 -22.72 18.93
CA GLY A 490 -4.63 -21.28 18.63
C GLY A 490 -3.76 -20.42 19.54
N GLY A 491 -3.81 -19.14 19.27
CA GLY A 491 -3.02 -18.08 19.91
C GLY A 491 -2.27 -17.28 18.86
N GLN A 492 -1.89 -16.06 19.20
CA GLN A 492 -1.25 -15.14 18.27
C GLN A 492 -0.17 -14.35 18.99
N ILE A 493 0.89 -14.04 18.27
CA ILE A 493 1.92 -13.10 18.71
C ILE A 493 2.03 -11.99 17.66
N PHE A 494 1.91 -10.76 18.14
CA PHE A 494 2.34 -9.55 17.47
C PHE A 494 3.64 -9.10 18.12
N ALA A 495 4.69 -8.96 17.33
CA ALA A 495 6.01 -8.53 17.77
C ALA A 495 6.32 -7.14 17.22
N GLU A 496 6.56 -6.18 18.10
CA GLU A 496 7.02 -4.85 17.75
C GLU A 496 8.51 -4.73 18.06
N LEU A 497 9.29 -4.25 17.10
CA LEU A 497 10.70 -3.93 17.27
C LEU A 497 10.86 -2.44 17.53
N GLN A 498 11.56 -2.11 18.60
CA GLN A 498 11.85 -0.74 19.01
C GLN A 498 13.35 -0.52 19.24
N ASP A 499 13.79 0.72 19.06
CA ASP A 499 15.02 1.22 19.68
C ASP A 499 14.82 1.23 21.20
N ALA A 500 15.65 0.52 21.95
CA ALA A 500 15.50 0.36 23.39
C ALA A 500 15.66 1.66 24.19
N GLU A 501 16.44 2.61 23.70
CA GLU A 501 16.75 3.87 24.38
C GLU A 501 15.70 4.96 24.11
N THR A 502 15.19 5.03 22.88
CA THR A 502 14.24 6.07 22.48
C THR A 502 12.79 5.61 22.52
N GLY A 503 12.56 4.30 22.40
CA GLY A 503 11.23 3.71 22.22
C GLY A 503 10.68 3.87 20.80
N LEU A 504 11.49 4.36 19.86
CA LEU A 504 11.09 4.52 18.47
C LEU A 504 10.76 3.14 17.87
N ARG A 505 9.61 3.01 17.28
CA ARG A 505 9.20 1.81 16.54
C ARG A 505 9.96 1.72 15.22
N LEU A 506 10.50 0.56 14.95
CA LEU A 506 11.25 0.30 13.71
C LEU A 506 10.46 -0.58 12.74
N GLY A 507 9.62 -1.45 13.25
CA GLY A 507 8.80 -2.34 12.46
C GLY A 507 8.05 -3.36 13.32
N HIS A 508 7.25 -4.21 12.68
CA HIS A 508 6.50 -5.26 13.36
C HIS A 508 6.46 -6.56 12.57
N ALA A 509 6.07 -7.63 13.25
CA ALA A 509 5.74 -8.91 12.68
C ALA A 509 4.55 -9.53 13.42
N THR A 510 3.78 -10.39 12.77
CA THR A 510 2.65 -11.08 13.41
C THR A 510 2.51 -12.51 12.90
N MET A 511 2.01 -13.39 13.78
CA MET A 511 1.71 -14.77 13.40
C MET A 511 0.71 -15.40 14.37
N ASP A 512 -0.31 -16.06 13.81
CA ASP A 512 -1.09 -17.07 14.54
C ASP A 512 -0.23 -18.33 14.70
N ILE A 513 -0.16 -18.86 15.92
CA ILE A 513 0.70 -20.01 16.24
C ILE A 513 0.43 -21.24 15.36
N ARG A 514 -0.78 -21.38 14.83
CA ARG A 514 -1.13 -22.49 13.92
C ARG A 514 -0.39 -22.42 12.58
N TYR A 515 0.16 -21.27 12.23
CA TYR A 515 0.93 -21.05 10.99
C TYR A 515 2.44 -21.12 11.19
N TYR A 516 2.88 -21.70 12.31
CA TYR A 516 4.29 -21.81 12.67
C TYR A 516 5.18 -22.50 11.62
N ALA A 517 4.58 -23.34 10.76
CA ALA A 517 5.28 -24.01 9.66
C ALA A 517 5.39 -23.15 8.39
N GLY A 518 4.81 -21.94 8.39
CA GLY A 518 4.68 -21.08 7.22
C GLY A 518 3.54 -21.51 6.27
N GLY A 519 3.35 -20.72 5.22
CA GLY A 519 2.31 -20.98 4.22
C GLY A 519 0.90 -20.52 4.63
N TYR A 520 -0.11 -21.04 3.93
CA TYR A 520 -1.52 -20.64 4.10
C TYR A 520 -2.35 -21.66 4.89
N ASP A 521 -1.78 -22.84 5.19
CA ASP A 521 -2.52 -23.93 5.84
C ASP A 521 -2.25 -23.97 7.35
N PRO A 522 -3.28 -23.74 8.19
CA PRO A 522 -3.12 -23.84 9.62
C PRO A 522 -2.82 -25.28 10.05
N GLN A 523 -1.89 -25.43 10.96
CA GLN A 523 -1.54 -26.71 11.57
C GLN A 523 -2.25 -26.86 12.93
N THR A 524 -2.74 -28.03 13.24
CA THR A 524 -3.29 -28.31 14.58
C THR A 524 -2.18 -28.23 15.63
N VAL A 525 -2.40 -27.44 16.67
CA VAL A 525 -1.47 -27.25 17.78
C VAL A 525 -2.06 -27.83 19.05
N PHE A 526 -1.29 -28.67 19.76
CA PHE A 526 -1.76 -29.34 20.97
C PHE A 526 -1.33 -28.58 22.23
N PRO A 527 -2.17 -28.59 23.30
CA PRO A 527 -1.79 -28.01 24.58
C PRO A 527 -0.45 -28.54 25.10
N GLY A 528 0.46 -27.63 25.44
CA GLY A 528 1.82 -27.95 25.88
C GLY A 528 2.79 -28.37 24.77
N GLN A 529 2.38 -28.30 23.52
CA GLN A 529 3.28 -28.53 22.39
C GLN A 529 4.29 -27.39 22.29
N SER A 530 5.58 -27.74 22.29
CA SER A 530 6.66 -26.78 22.00
C SER A 530 6.84 -26.63 20.50
N LEU A 531 6.94 -25.38 20.04
CA LEU A 531 7.02 -24.98 18.63
C LEU A 531 8.10 -23.92 18.47
N VAL A 532 8.60 -23.81 17.26
CA VAL A 532 9.41 -22.65 16.82
C VAL A 532 8.57 -21.87 15.82
N MET A 533 8.30 -20.60 16.15
CA MET A 533 7.64 -19.66 15.23
C MET A 533 8.72 -18.85 14.51
N LEU A 534 8.70 -18.83 13.19
CA LEU A 534 9.55 -17.95 12.38
C LEU A 534 8.72 -16.79 11.89
N MET A 535 8.97 -15.61 12.44
CA MET A 535 8.32 -14.38 12.08
C MET A 535 9.29 -13.47 11.33
N GLU A 536 8.91 -12.97 10.17
CA GLU A 536 9.65 -11.99 9.41
C GLU A 536 9.06 -10.60 9.66
N PHE A 537 9.92 -9.65 9.97
CA PHE A 537 9.53 -8.25 10.14
C PHE A 537 9.33 -7.57 8.79
N GLN A 538 8.56 -6.50 8.79
CA GLN A 538 8.51 -5.56 7.69
C GLN A 538 9.90 -5.02 7.36
N GLY A 539 10.04 -4.47 6.16
CA GLY A 539 11.29 -3.85 5.73
C GLY A 539 11.73 -2.72 6.66
N ILE A 540 12.96 -2.80 7.14
CA ILE A 540 13.56 -1.83 8.06
C ILE A 540 14.85 -1.29 7.45
N ASP A 541 15.03 0.03 7.55
CA ASP A 541 16.29 0.69 7.21
C ASP A 541 16.59 1.73 8.29
N ALA A 542 17.36 1.33 9.28
CA ALA A 542 17.57 2.11 10.49
C ALA A 542 18.99 2.00 11.03
N ILE A 543 19.53 3.13 11.44
CA ILE A 543 20.75 3.20 12.24
C ILE A 543 20.36 3.31 13.71
N LEU A 544 20.88 2.38 14.52
CA LEU A 544 20.90 2.46 15.96
C LEU A 544 22.28 2.95 16.41
N PRO A 545 22.37 4.12 17.05
CA PRO A 545 23.67 4.65 17.49
C PRO A 545 24.35 3.76 18.52
N ALA A 546 25.66 3.88 18.66
CA ALA A 546 26.42 3.19 19.72
C ALA A 546 25.82 3.46 21.10
N GLY A 547 25.59 2.40 21.85
CA GLY A 547 24.91 2.43 23.15
C GLY A 547 23.39 2.18 23.08
N HIS A 548 22.75 2.29 21.91
CA HIS A 548 21.38 1.90 21.70
C HIS A 548 21.28 0.39 21.48
N GLY A 549 20.25 -0.21 22.06
CA GLY A 549 19.94 -1.63 21.88
C GLY A 549 18.62 -1.83 21.15
N ILE A 550 18.20 -3.07 21.03
CA ILE A 550 16.86 -3.40 20.56
C ILE A 550 15.95 -3.76 21.73
N LYS A 551 14.67 -3.46 21.55
CA LYS A 551 13.61 -3.93 22.42
C LYS A 551 12.53 -4.59 21.60
N LEU A 552 12.21 -5.84 21.93
CA LEU A 552 11.08 -6.57 21.36
C LEU A 552 9.91 -6.51 22.36
N VAL A 553 8.75 -6.07 21.89
CA VAL A 553 7.51 -6.06 22.66
C VAL A 553 6.55 -7.04 22.02
N LEU A 554 6.25 -8.13 22.72
CA LEU A 554 5.35 -9.18 22.25
C LEU A 554 3.99 -9.01 22.91
N THR A 555 2.96 -8.89 22.12
CA THR A 555 1.56 -8.77 22.52
C THR A 555 0.70 -9.77 21.73
N GLU A 556 -0.55 -9.96 22.13
CA GLU A 556 -1.48 -10.84 21.39
C GLU A 556 -1.92 -10.21 20.08
N THR A 557 -2.13 -8.89 20.08
CA THR A 557 -2.53 -8.12 18.90
C THR A 557 -1.77 -6.80 18.85
N GLY A 558 -1.48 -6.34 17.64
CA GLY A 558 -1.10 -4.96 17.37
C GLY A 558 -2.31 -4.09 17.07
N GLU A 559 -2.07 -2.85 16.70
CA GLU A 559 -3.12 -1.85 16.47
C GLU A 559 -4.11 -2.27 15.37
N ASP A 560 -3.61 -2.89 14.30
CA ASP A 560 -4.39 -3.24 13.11
C ASP A 560 -4.84 -4.70 13.08
N TYR A 561 -4.40 -5.54 14.03
CA TYR A 561 -4.72 -6.97 14.03
C TYR A 561 -5.81 -7.31 15.03
N LEU A 562 -6.72 -8.20 14.62
CA LEU A 562 -7.75 -8.76 15.48
C LEU A 562 -7.15 -9.77 16.45
N ALA A 563 -7.82 -9.98 17.57
CA ALA A 563 -7.52 -11.09 18.45
C ALA A 563 -7.70 -12.43 17.70
N PRO A 564 -6.93 -13.46 18.05
CA PRO A 564 -7.06 -14.78 17.42
C PRO A 564 -8.47 -15.34 17.61
N ALA A 565 -8.86 -16.28 16.74
CA ALA A 565 -10.22 -16.87 16.76
C ALA A 565 -10.61 -17.50 18.10
N CYS A 566 -9.64 -18.01 18.86
CA CYS A 566 -9.83 -18.51 20.22
C CYS A 566 -10.04 -17.40 21.27
N GLY A 567 -9.98 -16.13 20.87
CA GLY A 567 -10.07 -14.99 21.77
C GLY A 567 -8.95 -14.98 22.82
N ASN A 568 -9.17 -14.24 23.89
CA ASN A 568 -8.19 -14.10 24.97
C ASN A 568 -7.98 -15.36 25.84
N SER A 569 -8.48 -16.50 25.44
CA SER A 569 -8.39 -17.75 26.20
C SER A 569 -7.24 -18.67 25.80
N CYS A 570 -6.43 -18.25 24.82
CA CYS A 570 -5.33 -19.04 24.29
C CYS A 570 -3.96 -18.34 24.48
N PRO A 571 -3.48 -18.21 25.71
CA PRO A 571 -2.17 -17.64 25.93
C PRO A 571 -1.08 -18.52 25.31
N VAL A 572 -0.07 -17.84 24.76
CA VAL A 572 1.15 -18.43 24.23
C VAL A 572 2.28 -18.18 25.21
N THR A 573 2.90 -19.22 25.72
CA THR A 573 4.09 -19.10 26.55
C THR A 573 5.30 -18.90 25.65
N VAL A 574 6.17 -17.95 25.99
CA VAL A 574 7.40 -17.65 25.28
C VAL A 574 8.57 -18.12 26.13
N ASP A 575 9.29 -19.13 25.63
CA ASP A 575 10.37 -19.80 26.34
C ASP A 575 11.76 -19.21 25.99
N GLY A 576 11.85 -18.37 24.94
CA GLY A 576 13.07 -17.75 24.45
C GLY A 576 13.04 -17.58 22.95
N GLY A 577 14.23 -17.46 22.35
CA GLY A 577 14.35 -17.36 20.90
C GLY A 577 15.60 -16.64 20.43
N THR A 578 15.63 -16.33 19.15
CA THR A 578 16.73 -15.60 18.50
C THR A 578 16.16 -14.53 17.58
N PHE A 579 16.64 -13.31 17.75
CA PHE A 579 16.40 -12.23 16.79
C PHE A 579 17.59 -12.11 15.84
N SER A 580 17.33 -12.17 14.54
CA SER A 580 18.35 -12.06 13.50
C SER A 580 18.02 -10.91 12.56
N PHE A 581 19.03 -10.17 12.16
CA PHE A 581 18.84 -9.00 11.30
C PHE A 581 19.98 -8.83 10.29
N PRO A 582 19.67 -8.32 9.10
CA PRO A 582 20.66 -7.97 8.10
C PRO A 582 21.33 -6.65 8.48
N GLN A 583 22.65 -6.64 8.53
CA GLN A 583 23.49 -5.48 8.80
C GLN A 583 24.24 -5.06 7.55
N VAL A 584 24.33 -3.76 7.33
CA VAL A 584 25.16 -3.16 6.30
C VAL A 584 26.07 -2.09 6.91
N ASP A 585 27.17 -1.80 6.23
CA ASP A 585 28.00 -0.62 6.50
C ASP A 585 27.83 0.34 5.32
N ARG A 586 26.99 1.35 5.52
CA ARG A 586 26.70 2.39 4.53
C ARG A 586 27.04 3.74 5.15
N ASN A 587 28.23 4.19 4.92
CA ASN A 587 28.62 5.56 5.27
C ASN A 587 27.86 6.50 4.35
N GLY A 588 27.05 7.36 4.92
CA GLY A 588 26.12 8.28 4.33
C GLY A 588 26.52 9.00 3.04
N ASP A 589 26.62 8.25 1.96
CA ASP A 589 26.67 8.81 0.62
C ASP A 589 25.26 9.30 0.28
N THR A 590 24.89 10.44 0.88
CA THR A 590 23.64 11.11 0.57
C THR A 590 23.70 11.55 -0.88
N VAL A 591 23.02 10.82 -1.73
CA VAL A 591 22.93 11.14 -3.17
C VAL A 591 21.94 12.27 -3.41
N PHE A 592 21.07 12.56 -2.42
CA PHE A 592 20.03 13.55 -2.52
C PHE A 592 20.17 14.59 -1.42
N VAL A 593 20.07 15.85 -1.82
CA VAL A 593 20.12 16.95 -0.86
C VAL A 593 18.77 17.06 -0.16
N THR A 594 18.76 16.92 1.16
CA THR A 594 17.60 17.27 1.97
C THR A 594 17.33 18.77 1.86
N PRO A 595 16.07 19.23 1.91
CA PRO A 595 15.76 20.65 1.96
C PRO A 595 16.54 21.30 3.10
N GLN A 596 17.27 22.36 2.80
CA GLN A 596 17.95 23.11 3.84
C GLN A 596 16.95 23.69 4.82
N SER A 597 17.31 23.66 6.11
CA SER A 597 16.48 24.17 7.19
C SER A 597 15.93 25.58 6.91
N SER A 598 14.82 25.92 7.55
CA SER A 598 14.00 27.13 7.45
C SER A 598 14.73 28.50 7.39
N GLU A 599 16.04 28.55 7.49
CA GLU A 599 16.80 29.81 7.35
C GLU A 599 16.85 30.31 5.89
N ALA A 600 16.74 29.43 4.90
CA ALA A 600 16.71 29.82 3.49
C ALA A 600 15.32 30.33 3.04
N ALA A 601 14.25 30.03 3.76
CA ALA A 601 12.89 30.46 3.44
C ALA A 601 12.59 31.93 3.80
N ASN A 602 13.53 32.66 4.42
CA ASN A 602 13.36 34.02 4.88
C ASN A 602 14.18 35.07 4.07
N ASN A 603 14.70 34.71 2.92
CA ASN A 603 15.37 35.66 2.04
C ASN A 603 14.56 35.95 0.76
#